data_8996a2fcb5128f9954d2b623bc7e3728
#
_entry.id   8996a2fcb5128f9954d2b623bc7e3728
#
_cell.length_a   1.000
_cell.length_b   1.000
_cell.length_c   1.000
_cell.angle_alpha   90.00
_cell.angle_beta   90.00
_cell.angle_gamma   90.00
#
_symmetry.space_group_name_H-M   'P 1'
#
loop_
_entity.id
_entity.type
_entity.pdbx_description
1 polymer ?
#
loop_
_entity_poly.entity_id
_entity_poly.type
_entity_poly.pdbx_seq_one_letter_code
_entity_poly.pdbx_strand_id
1 'polypeptide(L)'
;DWSSDVCSSDLSSSVIQNTTNGIEPPRSLLTYKGSKANSVPVLVPNYTTCKNKYTLQFDMPNNIGYINIVAALQKWVDMSISANLYYNYEHYPNKALPDSLLIKEMLYAYSMGVKTLYYSNTYDGDKQSATDSGCASGACAI
;
A
#
# COMPACT_ATOMS: atom_id res chain seq x y z
N ASP A 1 -21.90 -9.53 3.43
CA ASP A 1 -21.47 -8.17 3.08
C ASP A 1 -20.04 -8.23 2.56
N TRP A 2 -19.92 -8.51 1.29
CA TRP A 2 -18.64 -8.77 0.60
C TRP A 2 -17.86 -7.49 0.28
N SER A 3 -18.42 -6.35 0.59
CA SER A 3 -17.96 -5.08 0.03
C SER A 3 -16.97 -4.32 0.92
N SER A 4 -16.93 -4.63 2.20
CA SER A 4 -16.11 -3.88 3.14
C SER A 4 -14.66 -4.37 3.25
N ASP A 5 -14.37 -5.55 2.73
CA ASP A 5 -13.15 -6.27 3.12
C ASP A 5 -11.99 -6.25 2.14
N VAL A 6 -12.16 -5.61 0.97
CA VAL A 6 -11.09 -5.59 -0.04
C VAL A 6 -9.87 -4.77 0.41
N CYS A 7 -10.01 -3.95 1.44
CA CYS A 7 -8.94 -3.01 1.81
C CYS A 7 -8.36 -3.10 3.21
N SER A 8 -9.02 -3.66 4.21
CA SER A 8 -8.51 -3.45 5.56
C SER A 8 -8.49 -4.64 6.49
N SER A 9 -9.30 -5.64 6.25
CA SER A 9 -9.51 -6.67 7.28
C SER A 9 -8.56 -7.84 7.20
N ASP A 10 -7.79 -7.97 6.16
CA ASP A 10 -7.14 -9.24 5.88
C ASP A 10 -5.69 -9.34 6.29
N LEU A 11 -5.30 -8.57 7.31
CA LEU A 11 -3.98 -8.76 7.93
C LEU A 11 -3.80 -10.21 8.39
N SER A 12 -4.83 -10.81 8.97
CA SER A 12 -4.79 -12.20 9.43
C SER A 12 -4.88 -13.19 8.29
N SER A 13 -5.79 -12.98 7.35
CA SER A 13 -5.96 -13.86 6.19
C SER A 13 -4.72 -13.87 5.29
N SER A 14 -4.10 -12.72 5.07
CA SER A 14 -2.87 -12.64 4.29
C SER A 14 -1.70 -13.38 4.94
N VAL A 15 -1.61 -13.36 6.29
CA VAL A 15 -0.60 -14.11 7.02
C VAL A 15 -0.81 -15.62 6.87
N ILE A 16 -2.06 -16.08 7.02
CA ILE A 16 -2.39 -17.51 6.89
C ILE A 16 -2.09 -18.03 5.49
N GLN A 17 -2.40 -17.22 4.47
CA GLN A 17 -2.19 -17.61 3.07
C GLN A 17 -0.76 -17.30 2.56
N ASN A 18 0.06 -16.66 3.38
CA ASN A 18 1.38 -16.16 2.99
C ASN A 18 1.32 -15.31 1.71
N THR A 19 0.41 -14.34 1.69
CA THR A 19 0.19 -13.43 0.58
C THR A 19 0.42 -11.97 1.00
N THR A 20 0.46 -11.05 0.03
CA THR A 20 0.48 -9.61 0.30
C THR A 20 -0.89 -9.13 0.78
N ASN A 21 -0.93 -8.02 1.50
CA ASN A 21 -2.20 -7.41 1.91
C ASN A 21 -2.88 -6.73 0.72
N GLY A 22 -4.15 -7.04 0.50
CA GLY A 22 -4.95 -6.39 -0.52
C GLY A 22 -4.28 -6.37 -1.91
N ILE A 23 -4.55 -5.31 -2.65
CA ILE A 23 -4.05 -5.08 -4.01
C ILE A 23 -2.81 -4.16 -4.05
N GLU A 24 -2.31 -3.77 -2.90
CA GLU A 24 -1.17 -2.86 -2.80
C GLU A 24 0.15 -3.58 -3.10
N PRO A 25 1.13 -2.89 -3.69
CA PRO A 25 2.48 -3.40 -3.78
C PRO A 25 3.04 -3.71 -2.37
N PRO A 26 3.91 -4.69 -2.22
CA PRO A 26 4.48 -5.00 -0.91
C PRO A 26 5.37 -3.86 -0.42
N ARG A 27 5.33 -3.60 0.89
CA ARG A 27 6.15 -2.55 1.51
C ARG A 27 7.63 -2.91 1.52
N SER A 28 7.91 -4.18 1.79
CA SER A 28 9.25 -4.77 1.76
C SER A 28 9.18 -6.24 1.40
N LEU A 29 10.30 -6.84 1.04
CA LEU A 29 10.37 -8.27 0.70
C LEU A 29 10.16 -9.18 1.92
N LEU A 30 10.48 -8.67 3.12
CA LEU A 30 10.26 -9.29 4.41
C LEU A 30 9.58 -8.28 5.33
N THR A 31 8.42 -8.61 5.85
CA THR A 31 7.71 -7.82 6.85
C THR A 31 7.51 -8.62 8.12
N TYR A 32 7.43 -7.94 9.25
CA TYR A 32 7.10 -8.57 10.53
C TYR A 32 5.68 -8.15 10.90
N LYS A 33 4.80 -9.13 11.09
CA LYS A 33 3.42 -8.90 11.52
C LYS A 33 3.19 -9.50 12.89
N GLY A 34 2.47 -8.79 13.74
CA GLY A 34 2.13 -9.28 15.07
C GLY A 34 2.20 -8.22 16.16
N SER A 35 1.99 -8.64 17.40
CA SER A 35 2.12 -7.79 18.58
C SER A 35 3.57 -7.70 19.05
N LYS A 36 3.85 -6.78 19.99
CA LYS A 36 5.19 -6.64 20.60
C LYS A 36 5.74 -7.94 21.20
N ALA A 37 4.85 -8.87 21.58
CA ALA A 37 5.23 -10.14 22.18
C ALA A 37 5.41 -11.28 21.16
N ASN A 38 4.72 -11.23 20.03
CA ASN A 38 4.75 -12.30 19.03
C ASN A 38 4.75 -11.67 17.63
N SER A 39 5.93 -11.53 17.03
CA SER A 39 6.07 -11.09 15.65
C SER A 39 6.36 -12.29 14.72
N VAL A 40 5.58 -12.39 13.66
CA VAL A 40 5.75 -13.43 12.63
C VAL A 40 6.39 -12.81 11.40
N PRO A 41 7.52 -13.33 10.92
CA PRO A 41 8.09 -12.88 9.67
C PRO A 41 7.23 -13.37 8.50
N VAL A 42 6.86 -12.47 7.60
CA VAL A 42 6.10 -12.76 6.39
C VAL A 42 6.92 -12.34 5.19
N LEU A 43 7.27 -13.31 4.35
CA LEU A 43 7.96 -13.09 3.09
C LEU A 43 6.96 -12.88 1.96
N VAL A 44 7.35 -12.09 0.96
CA VAL A 44 6.55 -12.01 -0.27
C VAL A 44 6.42 -13.39 -0.93
N PRO A 45 5.30 -13.68 -1.61
CA PRO A 45 5.10 -14.96 -2.29
C PRO A 45 6.23 -15.29 -3.26
N ASN A 46 6.62 -16.55 -3.32
CA ASN A 46 7.71 -17.02 -4.19
C ASN A 46 9.03 -16.24 -4.03
N TYR A 47 9.36 -15.86 -2.80
CA TYR A 47 10.55 -15.04 -2.50
C TYR A 47 11.82 -15.55 -3.19
N THR A 48 12.10 -16.87 -3.15
CA THR A 48 13.32 -17.46 -3.71
C THR A 48 13.48 -17.22 -5.21
N THR A 49 12.39 -17.23 -5.95
CA THR A 49 12.36 -17.13 -7.44
C THR A 49 12.00 -15.74 -7.94
N CYS A 50 11.22 -14.98 -7.17
CA CYS A 50 10.61 -13.73 -7.62
C CYS A 50 11.07 -12.48 -6.87
N LYS A 51 11.95 -12.59 -5.87
CA LYS A 51 12.38 -11.42 -5.07
C LYS A 51 12.85 -10.22 -5.90
N ASN A 52 13.53 -10.46 -7.03
CA ASN A 52 14.06 -9.40 -7.90
C ASN A 52 13.03 -8.87 -8.90
N LYS A 53 11.81 -9.39 -8.89
CA LYS A 53 10.70 -8.99 -9.79
C LYS A 53 9.64 -8.15 -9.09
N TYR A 54 9.74 -8.01 -7.77
CA TYR A 54 8.82 -7.18 -7.00
C TYR A 54 9.19 -5.71 -7.14
N THR A 55 8.19 -4.89 -7.38
CA THR A 55 8.27 -3.43 -7.19
C THR A 55 7.68 -3.12 -5.82
N LEU A 56 8.44 -2.53 -4.94
CA LEU A 56 7.96 -2.16 -3.61
C LEU A 56 7.19 -0.83 -3.65
N GLN A 57 6.39 -0.57 -2.62
CA GLN A 57 5.54 0.62 -2.53
C GLN A 57 6.31 1.92 -2.78
N PHE A 58 7.49 2.04 -2.16
CA PHE A 58 8.31 3.25 -2.25
C PHE A 58 9.39 3.23 -3.35
N ASP A 59 9.48 2.13 -4.11
CA ASP A 59 10.35 2.02 -5.28
C ASP A 59 9.62 2.40 -6.58
N MET A 60 8.31 2.63 -6.50
CA MET A 60 7.53 3.07 -7.65
C MET A 60 7.95 4.49 -8.06
N PRO A 61 8.20 4.74 -9.35
CA PRO A 61 8.54 6.10 -9.83
C PRO A 61 7.35 7.06 -9.78
N ASN A 62 6.14 6.54 -9.78
CA ASN A 62 4.86 7.25 -9.66
C ASN A 62 3.74 6.24 -9.36
N ASN A 63 2.55 6.74 -9.02
CA ASN A 63 1.41 5.89 -8.67
C ASN A 63 0.52 5.49 -9.87
N ILE A 64 0.86 5.88 -11.10
CA ILE A 64 -0.01 5.66 -12.28
C ILE A 64 -0.32 4.18 -12.51
N GLY A 65 0.69 3.31 -12.40
CA GLY A 65 0.49 1.87 -12.56
C GLY A 65 -0.47 1.28 -11.52
N TYR A 66 -0.31 1.68 -10.26
CA TYR A 66 -1.19 1.28 -9.18
C TYR A 66 -2.62 1.84 -9.36
N ILE A 67 -2.77 3.11 -9.72
CA ILE A 67 -4.06 3.73 -10.03
C ILE A 67 -4.79 2.97 -11.14
N ASN A 68 -4.08 2.52 -12.17
CA ASN A 68 -4.68 1.72 -13.26
C ASN A 68 -5.24 0.40 -12.76
N ILE A 69 -4.53 -0.29 -11.86
CA ILE A 69 -5.00 -1.54 -11.25
C ILE A 69 -6.26 -1.28 -10.42
N VAL A 70 -6.23 -0.27 -9.54
CA VAL A 70 -7.39 0.11 -8.71
C VAL A 70 -8.58 0.47 -9.60
N ALA A 71 -8.37 1.27 -10.63
CA ALA A 71 -9.43 1.68 -11.55
C ALA A 71 -10.04 0.48 -12.31
N ALA A 72 -9.22 -0.47 -12.73
CA ALA A 72 -9.69 -1.69 -13.37
C ALA A 72 -10.57 -2.52 -12.43
N LEU A 73 -10.15 -2.69 -11.18
CA LEU A 73 -10.89 -3.44 -10.17
C LEU A 73 -12.15 -2.69 -9.72
N GLN A 74 -12.11 -1.36 -9.64
CA GLN A 74 -13.26 -0.54 -9.23
C GLN A 74 -14.48 -0.71 -10.13
N LYS A 75 -14.27 -1.14 -11.38
CA LYS A 75 -15.38 -1.44 -12.31
C LYS A 75 -16.21 -2.66 -11.91
N TRP A 76 -15.64 -3.53 -11.09
CA TRP A 76 -16.24 -4.80 -10.70
C TRP A 76 -16.80 -4.80 -9.27
N VAL A 77 -16.58 -3.73 -8.53
CA VAL A 77 -17.05 -3.60 -7.15
C VAL A 77 -17.87 -2.33 -6.97
N ASP A 78 -19.01 -2.43 -6.29
CA ASP A 78 -19.92 -1.31 -6.06
C ASP A 78 -19.36 -0.35 -5.02
N MET A 79 -18.75 -0.88 -3.96
CA MET A 79 -18.12 -0.07 -2.93
C MET A 79 -16.83 0.58 -3.44
N SER A 80 -16.48 1.71 -2.85
CA SER A 80 -15.23 2.38 -3.18
C SER A 80 -14.03 1.59 -2.64
N ILE A 81 -13.04 1.39 -3.50
CA ILE A 81 -11.72 0.89 -3.09
C ILE A 81 -10.95 2.09 -2.51
N SER A 82 -10.53 1.99 -1.25
CA SER A 82 -9.68 3.00 -0.61
C SER A 82 -8.26 2.88 -1.15
N ALA A 83 -7.90 3.73 -2.11
CA ALA A 83 -6.59 3.70 -2.73
C ALA A 83 -5.60 4.57 -1.95
N ASN A 84 -4.45 4.02 -1.61
CA ASN A 84 -3.36 4.73 -0.98
C ASN A 84 -2.31 5.11 -2.03
N LEU A 85 -1.76 6.32 -1.93
CA LEU A 85 -0.67 6.78 -2.77
C LEU A 85 0.64 6.70 -2.00
N TYR A 86 1.75 6.47 -2.71
CA TYR A 86 3.07 6.26 -2.13
C TYR A 86 4.09 7.18 -2.78
N TYR A 87 4.83 7.93 -1.98
CA TYR A 87 5.82 8.88 -2.43
C TYR A 87 7.13 8.69 -1.67
N ASN A 88 8.22 8.56 -2.43
CA ASN A 88 9.56 8.55 -1.88
C ASN A 88 10.28 9.85 -2.28
N TYR A 89 10.55 10.70 -1.30
CA TYR A 89 11.20 11.99 -1.52
C TYR A 89 12.59 11.89 -2.15
N GLU A 90 13.27 10.76 -1.95
CA GLU A 90 14.58 10.52 -2.56
C GLU A 90 14.55 10.46 -4.10
N HIS A 91 13.38 10.20 -4.69
CA HIS A 91 13.20 10.18 -6.14
C HIS A 91 13.07 11.56 -6.76
N TYR A 92 12.96 12.63 -5.95
CA TYR A 92 12.69 13.98 -6.44
C TYR A 92 13.85 14.93 -6.17
N PRO A 93 14.07 15.94 -7.05
CA PRO A 93 15.07 16.97 -6.81
C PRO A 93 14.80 17.69 -5.49
N ASN A 94 15.88 17.98 -4.75
CA ASN A 94 15.81 18.63 -3.44
C ASN A 94 14.98 17.87 -2.38
N LYS A 95 14.71 16.56 -2.60
CA LYS A 95 13.89 15.73 -1.70
C LYS A 95 12.52 16.36 -1.43
N ALA A 96 11.96 17.01 -2.43
CA ALA A 96 10.66 17.67 -2.36
C ALA A 96 9.72 17.12 -3.41
N LEU A 97 8.53 16.68 -2.99
CA LEU A 97 7.49 16.22 -3.88
C LEU A 97 6.89 17.43 -4.64
N PRO A 98 6.91 17.45 -5.98
CA PRO A 98 6.29 18.53 -6.73
C PRO A 98 4.76 18.49 -6.58
N ASP A 99 4.13 19.60 -6.20
CA ASP A 99 2.67 19.71 -6.10
C ASP A 99 1.97 19.36 -7.42
N SER A 100 2.60 19.72 -8.53
CA SER A 100 2.09 19.39 -9.88
C SER A 100 1.97 17.89 -10.13
N LEU A 101 2.86 17.07 -9.57
CA LEU A 101 2.77 15.61 -9.66
C LEU A 101 1.59 15.09 -8.85
N LEU A 102 1.44 15.57 -7.61
CA LEU A 102 0.32 15.21 -6.74
C LEU A 102 -1.02 15.50 -7.43
N ILE A 103 -1.19 16.72 -7.90
CA ILE A 103 -2.41 17.14 -8.60
C ILE A 103 -2.65 16.30 -9.86
N LYS A 104 -1.60 16.05 -10.64
CA LYS A 104 -1.69 15.22 -11.85
C LYS A 104 -2.17 13.81 -11.55
N GLU A 105 -1.64 13.16 -10.52
CA GLU A 105 -2.04 11.81 -10.13
C GLU A 105 -3.47 11.78 -9.57
N MET A 106 -3.88 12.78 -8.79
CA MET A 106 -5.25 12.90 -8.31
C MET A 106 -6.26 13.08 -9.45
N LEU A 107 -5.97 13.98 -10.40
CA LEU A 107 -6.81 14.18 -11.58
C LEU A 107 -6.85 12.95 -12.48
N TYR A 108 -5.73 12.25 -12.60
CA TYR A 108 -5.66 10.99 -13.34
C TYR A 108 -6.54 9.93 -12.69
N ALA A 109 -6.42 9.73 -11.37
CA ALA A 109 -7.24 8.78 -10.62
C ALA A 109 -8.74 9.08 -10.79
N TYR A 110 -9.12 10.35 -10.69
CA TYR A 110 -10.50 10.79 -10.94
C TYR A 110 -10.96 10.45 -12.37
N SER A 111 -10.15 10.76 -13.38
CA SER A 111 -10.48 10.50 -14.79
C SER A 111 -10.61 9.01 -15.11
N MET A 112 -9.88 8.15 -14.37
CA MET A 112 -9.93 6.69 -14.50
C MET A 112 -11.09 6.04 -13.72
N GLY A 113 -11.86 6.84 -12.96
CA GLY A 113 -13.00 6.36 -12.19
C GLY A 113 -12.67 5.75 -10.83
N VAL A 114 -11.52 6.05 -10.26
CA VAL A 114 -11.19 5.73 -8.87
C VAL A 114 -12.09 6.57 -7.96
N LYS A 115 -12.83 5.92 -7.05
CA LYS A 115 -13.84 6.60 -6.23
C LYS A 115 -13.25 7.27 -5.00
N THR A 116 -12.19 6.72 -4.42
CA THR A 116 -11.62 7.22 -3.16
C THR A 116 -10.11 7.13 -3.17
N LEU A 117 -9.45 8.26 -2.97
CA LEU A 117 -8.05 8.34 -2.54
C LEU A 117 -8.04 8.51 -1.02
N TYR A 118 -7.27 7.69 -0.30
CA TYR A 118 -7.34 7.62 1.16
C TYR A 118 -6.11 8.24 1.82
N TYR A 119 -4.99 7.55 1.81
CA TYR A 119 -3.74 8.06 2.37
C TYR A 119 -2.72 8.41 1.29
N SER A 120 -1.94 9.47 1.54
CA SER A 120 -0.70 9.75 0.84
C SER A 120 0.46 9.40 1.77
N ASN A 121 1.06 8.23 1.55
CA ASN A 121 2.16 7.73 2.36
C ASN A 121 3.48 8.25 1.83
N THR A 122 4.34 8.69 2.73
CA THR A 122 5.68 9.19 2.41
C THR A 122 6.75 8.31 3.03
N TYR A 123 7.87 8.16 2.34
CA TYR A 123 9.06 7.48 2.87
C TYR A 123 9.93 8.48 3.64
N ASP A 124 10.09 8.26 4.93
CA ASP A 124 10.86 9.14 5.84
C ASP A 124 12.29 8.66 6.10
N GLY A 125 12.84 7.83 5.23
CA GLY A 125 14.20 7.28 5.42
C GLY A 125 14.27 6.27 6.58
N ASP A 126 15.42 6.18 7.24
CA ASP A 126 15.79 5.15 8.21
C ASP A 126 14.93 5.00 9.48
N LYS A 127 13.82 5.69 9.60
CA LYS A 127 12.89 5.53 10.74
C LYS A 127 11.98 4.31 10.65
N GLN A 128 12.17 3.46 9.65
CA GLN A 128 11.42 2.19 9.54
C GLN A 128 12.05 1.04 10.32
N SER A 129 12.49 1.31 11.53
CA SER A 129 12.76 0.23 12.47
C SER A 129 11.46 -0.28 13.08
N ALA A 130 11.03 -1.45 12.62
CA ALA A 130 10.34 -2.49 13.40
C ALA A 130 9.11 -2.13 14.27
N THR A 131 8.44 -1.00 14.09
CA THR A 131 7.22 -0.69 14.85
C THR A 131 6.10 -0.24 13.94
N ASP A 132 5.75 -1.05 12.97
CA ASP A 132 4.43 -0.96 12.36
C ASP A 132 3.41 -1.72 13.22
N SER A 133 3.25 -1.22 14.42
CA SER A 133 2.11 -1.58 15.27
C SER A 133 0.90 -0.83 14.71
N GLY A 134 0.00 -1.59 14.13
CA GLY A 134 -1.24 -1.20 13.54
C GLY A 134 -1.86 0.13 13.97
N CYS A 135 -2.52 0.76 13.00
CA CYS A 135 -3.40 1.92 13.18
C CYS A 135 -2.90 2.98 14.15
N ALA A 136 -2.13 3.94 13.65
CA ALA A 136 -1.83 5.18 14.39
C ALA A 136 -3.07 6.07 14.65
N SER A 137 -4.23 5.71 14.11
CA SER A 137 -5.52 6.31 14.47
C SER A 137 -6.21 5.39 15.47
N GLY A 138 -6.25 5.71 16.74
CA GLY A 138 -6.86 4.94 17.83
C GLY A 138 -8.28 4.37 17.65
N ALA A 139 -8.65 4.03 16.43
CA ALA A 139 -9.94 3.47 16.04
C ALA A 139 -10.02 1.94 16.09
N CYS A 140 -8.90 1.25 16.42
CA CYS A 140 -8.89 -0.21 16.57
C CYS A 140 -8.71 -0.67 18.03
N ALA A 141 -9.25 0.08 18.98
CA ALA A 141 -9.38 -0.34 20.37
C ALA A 141 -10.84 -0.68 20.64
N ILE A 142 -11.26 -1.88 20.30
CA ILE A 142 -12.39 -2.58 20.90
C ILE A 142 -11.96 -4.02 21.08
#